data_eb4cee530297a9fb00c001f69e87c2a2
#
_entry.id   eb4cee530297a9fb00c001f69e87c2a2
#
_cell.length_a   1.000
_cell.length_b   1.000
_cell.length_c   1.000
_cell.angle_alpha   90.00
_cell.angle_beta   90.00
_cell.angle_gamma   90.00
#
_symmetry.space_group_name_H-M   'P 1'
#
loop_
_entity.id
_entity.type
_entity.pdbx_description
1 polymer ?
#
loop_
_entity_poly.entity_id
_entity_poly.type
_entity_poly.pdbx_seq_one_letter_code
_entity_poly.pdbx_strand_id
1 'polypeptide(L)'
;VWTFQVQGKDDAGDPFTSAMFNYSGGMGARRTKDGLGATCYPTGVAAVPVEVLEAAMPIQFTQKELIDGSGGDGAARGGDGQVIAFHLRTKDDWLLNAVPSRLKLGAEGFEGGEDGESGHFLINGKDAAQANKMVMKPGDEVILKTPGGGGYGSVN
;
A
#
# COMPACT_ATOMS: atom_id res chain seq x y z
N VAL A 1 4.56 -6.48 1.52
CA VAL A 1 4.71 -5.23 2.30
C VAL A 1 5.47 -4.22 1.46
N TRP A 2 4.92 -3.03 1.32
CA TRP A 2 5.55 -1.93 0.63
C TRP A 2 6.24 -1.00 1.63
N THR A 3 7.38 -0.47 1.25
CA THR A 3 8.16 0.45 2.08
C THR A 3 8.32 1.77 1.35
N PHE A 4 8.14 2.85 2.08
CA PHE A 4 8.34 4.21 1.59
C PHE A 4 9.25 4.98 2.54
N GLN A 5 10.11 5.79 1.99
CA GLN A 5 10.90 6.74 2.73
C GLN A 5 10.66 8.13 2.16
N VAL A 6 10.39 9.07 3.03
CA VAL A 6 10.21 10.49 2.70
C VAL A 6 11.27 11.31 3.38
N GLN A 7 11.83 12.28 2.66
CA GLN A 7 12.86 13.19 3.15
C GLN A 7 12.57 14.59 2.63
N GLY A 8 12.68 15.58 3.46
CA GLY A 8 12.44 16.96 3.07
C GLY A 8 12.60 17.93 4.21
N LYS A 9 11.92 19.06 4.09
CA LYS A 9 11.77 20.06 5.16
C LYS A 9 10.30 20.19 5.51
N ASP A 10 10.02 20.39 6.77
CA ASP A 10 8.68 20.71 7.24
C ASP A 10 8.30 22.18 6.95
N ASP A 11 7.11 22.59 7.39
CA ASP A 11 6.62 23.96 7.20
C ASP A 11 7.45 25.03 7.95
N ALA A 12 8.19 24.64 8.99
CA ALA A 12 9.10 25.48 9.72
C ALA A 12 10.48 25.59 9.05
N GLY A 13 10.76 24.72 8.06
CA GLY A 13 12.03 24.63 7.36
C GLY A 13 13.01 23.65 7.99
N ASP A 14 12.60 22.90 9.01
CA ASP A 14 13.44 21.92 9.67
C ASP A 14 13.52 20.62 8.84
N PRO A 15 14.71 20.03 8.71
CA PRO A 15 14.87 18.79 7.94
C PRO A 15 14.23 17.63 8.66
N PHE A 16 13.53 16.78 7.91
CA PHE A 16 12.99 15.52 8.40
C PHE A 16 13.32 14.35 7.46
N THR A 17 13.40 13.18 8.03
CA THR A 17 13.48 11.90 7.30
C THR A 17 12.61 10.90 8.03
N SER A 18 11.75 10.23 7.31
CA SER A 18 10.92 9.16 7.87
C SER A 18 10.84 7.98 6.93
N ALA A 19 10.90 6.79 7.49
CA ALA A 19 10.61 5.55 6.80
C ALA A 19 9.23 5.06 7.24
N MET A 20 8.33 4.94 6.28
CA MET A 20 7.00 4.38 6.48
C MET A 20 7.02 2.93 6.02
N PHE A 21 6.83 2.03 6.97
CA PHE A 21 6.75 0.61 6.73
C PHE A 21 5.30 0.13 6.86
N ASN A 22 5.02 -1.05 6.33
CA ASN A 22 3.81 -1.81 6.64
C ASN A 22 2.55 -1.41 5.88
N TYR A 23 2.73 -1.00 4.64
CA TYR A 23 1.59 -0.98 3.72
C TYR A 23 1.46 -2.38 3.10
N SER A 24 0.59 -3.16 3.71
CA SER A 24 0.39 -4.57 3.35
C SER A 24 -0.74 -4.73 2.36
N GLY A 25 -0.60 -5.72 1.49
CA GLY A 25 -1.69 -6.22 0.67
C GLY A 25 -2.56 -7.22 1.42
N GLY A 26 -3.47 -7.84 0.69
CA GLY A 26 -4.29 -8.95 1.18
C GLY A 26 -3.47 -10.22 1.40
N MET A 27 -3.81 -10.97 2.42
CA MET A 27 -3.26 -12.31 2.66
C MET A 27 -3.95 -13.33 1.75
N GLY A 28 -3.20 -14.28 1.20
CA GLY A 28 -3.78 -15.39 0.45
C GLY A 28 -4.77 -16.21 1.29
N ALA A 29 -5.78 -16.77 0.65
CA ALA A 29 -6.73 -17.69 1.26
C ALA A 29 -6.04 -18.97 1.74
N ARG A 30 -6.67 -19.64 2.67
CA ARG A 30 -6.28 -20.94 3.19
C ARG A 30 -7.37 -21.96 2.88
N ARG A 31 -7.04 -23.23 2.94
CA ARG A 31 -7.97 -24.32 2.61
C ARG A 31 -9.35 -24.22 3.27
N THR A 32 -9.44 -23.64 4.47
CA THR A 32 -10.68 -23.61 5.28
C THR A 32 -11.03 -22.20 5.76
N LYS A 33 -10.29 -21.18 5.34
CA LYS A 33 -10.50 -19.79 5.82
C LYS A 33 -10.10 -18.80 4.76
N ASP A 34 -10.84 -17.72 4.67
CA ASP A 34 -10.49 -16.57 3.85
C ASP A 34 -9.17 -15.92 4.30
N GLY A 35 -8.54 -15.22 3.40
CA GLY A 35 -7.42 -14.34 3.67
C GLY A 35 -7.87 -13.11 4.46
N LEU A 36 -6.96 -12.56 5.25
CA LEU A 36 -7.20 -11.30 5.97
C LEU A 36 -6.82 -10.13 5.08
N GLY A 37 -7.64 -9.08 5.08
CA GLY A 37 -7.34 -7.84 4.35
C GLY A 37 -6.18 -7.08 4.98
N ALA A 38 -5.38 -6.41 4.15
CA ALA A 38 -4.29 -5.49 4.54
C ALA A 38 -3.39 -6.02 5.68
N THR A 39 -2.98 -7.27 5.62
CA THR A 39 -2.26 -7.96 6.70
C THR A 39 -0.81 -8.25 6.38
N CYS A 40 0.10 -7.87 7.29
CA CYS A 40 1.52 -8.22 7.20
C CYS A 40 1.78 -9.65 7.67
N TYR A 41 1.69 -10.61 6.79
CA TYR A 41 2.04 -12.01 7.08
C TYR A 41 3.48 -12.29 6.58
N PRO A 42 4.30 -13.04 7.31
CA PRO A 42 4.10 -13.65 8.65
C PRO A 42 4.45 -12.74 9.83
N THR A 43 4.90 -11.53 9.60
CA THR A 43 5.48 -10.66 10.63
C THR A 43 4.44 -10.12 11.63
N GLY A 44 3.16 -10.05 11.25
CA GLY A 44 2.09 -9.56 12.12
C GLY A 44 2.24 -8.09 12.53
N VAL A 45 3.00 -7.30 11.77
CA VAL A 45 3.21 -5.88 12.10
C VAL A 45 1.89 -5.12 12.00
N ALA A 46 1.51 -4.46 13.09
CA ALA A 46 0.32 -3.62 13.13
C ALA A 46 0.53 -2.32 12.34
N ALA A 47 -0.54 -1.85 11.69
CA ALA A 47 -0.54 -0.54 11.06
C ALA A 47 -0.45 0.56 12.11
N VAL A 48 0.37 1.57 11.88
CA VAL A 48 0.41 2.77 12.72
C VAL A 48 -0.84 3.61 12.41
N PRO A 49 -1.56 4.13 13.42
CA PRO A 49 -2.66 5.06 13.20
C PRO A 49 -2.20 6.30 12.44
N VAL A 50 -3.06 6.81 11.54
CA VAL A 50 -2.71 7.97 10.71
C VAL A 50 -2.44 9.21 11.56
N GLU A 51 -3.17 9.39 12.64
CA GLU A 51 -3.04 10.51 13.58
C GLU A 51 -1.64 10.56 14.22
N VAL A 52 -1.09 9.39 14.54
CA VAL A 52 0.27 9.29 15.10
C VAL A 52 1.31 9.70 14.06
N LEU A 53 1.13 9.26 12.82
CA LEU A 53 2.03 9.62 11.73
C LEU A 53 1.95 11.11 11.40
N GLU A 54 0.74 11.66 11.33
CA GLU A 54 0.50 13.08 11.05
C GLU A 54 0.99 14.02 12.17
N ALA A 55 1.02 13.53 13.41
CA ALA A 55 1.59 14.25 14.53
C ALA A 55 3.13 14.21 14.55
N ALA A 56 3.73 13.12 14.04
CA ALA A 56 5.18 12.92 14.05
C ALA A 56 5.91 13.50 12.84
N MET A 57 5.22 13.73 11.74
CA MET A 57 5.80 14.16 10.46
C MET A 57 4.84 15.08 9.70
N PRO A 58 5.37 15.88 8.74
CA PRO A 58 4.55 16.76 7.92
C PRO A 58 3.81 15.99 6.81
N ILE A 59 3.22 14.85 7.13
CA ILE A 59 2.40 14.05 6.22
C ILE A 59 0.92 14.34 6.50
N GLN A 60 0.08 14.29 5.48
CA GLN A 60 -1.36 14.32 5.60
C GLN A 60 -1.96 13.21 4.75
N PHE A 61 -2.72 12.33 5.38
CA PHE A 61 -3.45 11.28 4.70
C PHE A 61 -4.79 11.80 4.19
N THR A 62 -5.08 11.53 2.92
CA THR A 62 -6.36 11.87 2.29
C THR A 62 -7.27 10.64 2.16
N GLN A 63 -6.69 9.44 2.17
CA GLN A 63 -7.44 8.18 2.08
C GLN A 63 -6.67 7.05 2.77
N LYS A 64 -7.37 6.16 3.48
CA LYS A 64 -6.84 4.89 3.99
C LYS A 64 -8.01 3.93 4.24
N GLU A 65 -8.23 3.01 3.32
CA GLU A 65 -9.34 2.05 3.36
C GLU A 65 -9.01 0.74 2.64
N LEU A 66 -9.80 -0.30 2.84
CA LEU A 66 -9.67 -1.54 2.07
C LEU A 66 -10.23 -1.35 0.66
N ILE A 67 -9.68 -2.09 -0.29
CA ILE A 67 -10.17 -2.16 -1.68
C ILE A 67 -11.06 -3.39 -1.77
N ASP A 68 -12.36 -3.18 -1.63
CA ASP A 68 -13.34 -4.26 -1.71
C ASP A 68 -13.23 -5.00 -3.03
N GLY A 69 -13.18 -6.32 -2.96
CA GLY A 69 -13.14 -7.17 -4.13
C GLY A 69 -11.76 -7.39 -4.72
N SER A 70 -10.70 -6.82 -4.16
CA SER A 70 -9.33 -7.00 -4.69
C SER A 70 -8.71 -8.35 -4.35
N GLY A 71 -9.25 -9.10 -3.39
CA GLY A 71 -8.86 -10.49 -3.13
C GLY A 71 -9.44 -11.44 -4.17
N GLY A 72 -8.65 -12.44 -4.62
CA GLY A 72 -9.09 -13.44 -5.58
C GLY A 72 -10.21 -14.34 -5.03
N ASP A 73 -11.18 -14.66 -5.86
CA ASP A 73 -12.29 -15.53 -5.51
C ASP A 73 -11.88 -17.00 -5.42
N GLY A 74 -12.68 -17.81 -4.71
CA GLY A 74 -12.44 -19.24 -4.52
C GLY A 74 -13.43 -19.82 -3.52
N ALA A 75 -13.28 -21.12 -3.21
CA ALA A 75 -13.99 -21.73 -2.09
C ALA A 75 -13.63 -21.06 -0.76
N ALA A 76 -12.42 -20.51 -0.66
CA ALA A 76 -12.02 -19.51 0.33
C ALA A 76 -11.43 -18.33 -0.44
N ARG A 77 -11.81 -17.11 -0.06
CA ARG A 77 -11.45 -15.88 -0.74
C ARG A 77 -10.14 -15.30 -0.23
N GLY A 78 -9.33 -14.75 -1.12
CA GLY A 78 -8.16 -13.93 -0.76
C GLY A 78 -8.56 -12.66 -0.01
N GLY A 79 -7.69 -12.18 0.85
CA GLY A 79 -7.90 -10.94 1.59
C GLY A 79 -7.75 -9.71 0.68
N ASP A 80 -8.46 -8.65 0.99
CA ASP A 80 -8.40 -7.41 0.22
C ASP A 80 -7.11 -6.61 0.49
N GLY A 81 -6.61 -5.94 -0.54
CA GLY A 81 -5.60 -4.90 -0.43
C GLY A 81 -6.16 -3.62 0.19
N GLN A 82 -5.33 -2.59 0.26
CA GLN A 82 -5.75 -1.28 0.77
C GLN A 82 -5.30 -0.16 -0.18
N VAL A 83 -6.09 0.89 -0.22
CA VAL A 83 -5.69 2.16 -0.82
C VAL A 83 -5.24 3.12 0.28
N ILE A 84 -4.13 3.79 0.02
CA ILE A 84 -3.58 4.82 0.89
C ILE A 84 -3.18 5.97 0.00
N ALA A 85 -3.70 7.17 0.31
CA ALA A 85 -3.31 8.39 -0.37
C ALA A 85 -2.83 9.42 0.64
N PHE A 86 -1.76 10.13 0.30
CA PHE A 86 -1.20 11.16 1.15
C PHE A 86 -0.44 12.21 0.33
N HIS A 87 -0.23 13.36 0.93
CA HIS A 87 0.71 14.39 0.48
C HIS A 87 1.54 14.90 1.67
N LEU A 88 2.60 15.63 1.39
CA LEU A 88 3.36 16.31 2.45
C LEU A 88 2.93 17.77 2.61
N ARG A 89 2.83 18.20 3.86
CA ARG A 89 2.71 19.60 4.25
C ARG A 89 4.10 20.22 4.25
N THR A 90 4.53 20.69 3.09
CA THR A 90 5.84 21.31 2.88
C THR A 90 5.73 22.40 1.82
N LYS A 91 6.65 23.34 1.85
CA LYS A 91 6.80 24.42 0.84
C LYS A 91 7.93 24.13 -0.14
N ASP A 92 8.80 23.19 0.20
CA ASP A 92 9.98 22.82 -0.56
C ASP A 92 9.78 21.48 -1.29
N ASP A 93 10.62 21.25 -2.29
CA ASP A 93 10.72 19.93 -2.92
C ASP A 93 11.17 18.89 -1.89
N TRP A 94 10.67 17.67 -2.05
CA TRP A 94 10.97 16.57 -1.16
C TRP A 94 11.30 15.29 -1.92
N LEU A 95 11.94 14.35 -1.27
CA LEU A 95 12.33 13.08 -1.87
C LEU A 95 11.39 11.98 -1.42
N LEU A 96 10.89 11.20 -2.39
CA LEU A 96 10.19 9.95 -2.16
C LEU A 96 11.06 8.80 -2.66
N ASN A 97 11.33 7.84 -1.78
CA ASN A 97 11.93 6.57 -2.14
C ASN A 97 10.89 5.47 -1.90
N ALA A 98 10.50 4.75 -2.94
CA ALA A 98 9.43 3.78 -2.93
C ALA A 98 9.93 2.41 -3.39
N VAL A 99 9.52 1.36 -2.68
CA VAL A 99 9.81 -0.03 -3.06
C VAL A 99 8.50 -0.83 -3.14
N PRO A 100 7.65 -0.53 -4.15
CA PRO A 100 6.43 -1.30 -4.38
C PRO A 100 6.75 -2.66 -5.01
N SER A 101 5.88 -3.63 -4.82
CA SER A 101 5.99 -4.96 -5.40
C SER A 101 4.64 -5.44 -5.95
N ARG A 102 4.63 -6.46 -6.80
CA ARG A 102 3.41 -7.02 -7.43
C ARG A 102 2.57 -5.96 -8.17
N LEU A 103 3.24 -5.08 -8.91
CA LEU A 103 2.58 -4.04 -9.72
C LEU A 103 2.08 -4.55 -11.08
N LYS A 104 2.56 -5.71 -11.53
CA LYS A 104 2.19 -6.30 -12.84
C LYS A 104 1.35 -7.56 -12.71
N LEU A 105 1.54 -8.29 -11.64
CA LEU A 105 0.88 -9.57 -11.38
C LEU A 105 0.37 -9.55 -9.94
N GLY A 106 -0.88 -9.98 -9.75
CA GLY A 106 -1.48 -10.20 -8.45
C GLY A 106 -0.84 -11.36 -7.68
N ALA A 107 -1.39 -11.70 -6.54
CA ALA A 107 -1.05 -12.94 -5.86
C ALA A 107 -1.80 -14.09 -6.53
N GLU A 108 -1.06 -15.12 -6.95
CA GLU A 108 -1.67 -16.29 -7.61
C GLU A 108 -2.68 -16.99 -6.71
N GLY A 109 -3.82 -17.41 -7.29
CA GLY A 109 -4.76 -18.29 -6.66
C GLY A 109 -4.22 -19.72 -6.61
N PHE A 110 -4.78 -20.57 -5.76
CA PHE A 110 -4.32 -21.94 -5.57
C PHE A 110 -5.47 -22.94 -5.61
N GLU A 111 -5.23 -24.15 -6.13
CA GLU A 111 -6.22 -25.25 -6.24
C GLU A 111 -7.53 -24.84 -6.95
N GLY A 112 -7.44 -23.97 -7.97
CA GLY A 112 -8.58 -23.48 -8.74
C GLY A 112 -9.20 -22.19 -8.19
N GLY A 113 -8.60 -21.55 -7.19
CA GLY A 113 -8.94 -20.19 -6.79
C GLY A 113 -8.39 -19.17 -7.78
N GLU A 114 -8.98 -17.99 -7.81
CA GLU A 114 -8.60 -16.89 -8.69
C GLU A 114 -7.45 -16.06 -8.11
N ASP A 115 -6.73 -15.37 -9.00
CA ASP A 115 -5.67 -14.45 -8.61
C ASP A 115 -6.26 -13.20 -7.92
N GLY A 116 -5.53 -12.65 -6.97
CA GLY A 116 -5.85 -11.32 -6.43
C GLY A 116 -5.48 -10.22 -7.41
N GLU A 117 -6.07 -9.03 -7.26
CA GLU A 117 -5.71 -7.87 -8.07
C GLU A 117 -4.26 -7.44 -7.84
N SER A 118 -3.61 -6.94 -8.89
CA SER A 118 -2.27 -6.35 -8.79
C SER A 118 -2.30 -5.00 -8.06
N GLY A 119 -1.15 -4.60 -7.52
CA GLY A 119 -1.01 -3.29 -6.89
C GLY A 119 -0.81 -2.16 -7.91
N HIS A 120 -1.08 -0.92 -7.49
CA HIS A 120 -0.80 0.28 -8.26
C HIS A 120 -0.09 1.32 -7.41
N PHE A 121 0.91 1.96 -8.01
CA PHE A 121 1.62 3.08 -7.41
C PHE A 121 1.47 4.29 -8.32
N LEU A 122 0.78 5.32 -7.83
CA LEU A 122 0.42 6.49 -8.62
C LEU A 122 0.95 7.77 -7.96
N ILE A 123 1.31 8.74 -8.78
CA ILE A 123 1.63 10.11 -8.36
C ILE A 123 0.73 11.04 -9.16
N ASN A 124 -0.04 11.87 -8.49
CA ASN A 124 -1.02 12.76 -9.12
C ASN A 124 -1.93 11.99 -10.10
N GLY A 125 -2.33 10.76 -9.73
CA GLY A 125 -3.18 9.90 -10.55
C GLY A 125 -2.49 9.23 -11.75
N LYS A 126 -1.18 9.42 -11.95
CA LYS A 126 -0.41 8.81 -13.04
C LYS A 126 0.46 7.68 -12.53
N ASP A 127 0.55 6.60 -13.30
CA ASP A 127 1.37 5.44 -12.97
C ASP A 127 2.85 5.82 -12.78
N ALA A 128 3.40 5.44 -11.63
CA ALA A 128 4.79 5.68 -11.24
C ALA A 128 5.55 4.37 -10.94
N ALA A 129 5.08 3.24 -11.44
CA ALA A 129 5.58 1.89 -11.16
C ALA A 129 7.09 1.70 -11.38
N GLN A 130 7.71 2.51 -12.24
CA GLN A 130 9.12 2.42 -12.60
C GLN A 130 10.04 3.30 -11.74
N ALA A 131 9.48 4.12 -10.85
CA ALA A 131 10.25 5.11 -10.11
C ALA A 131 10.57 4.64 -8.70
N ASN A 132 11.86 4.40 -8.41
CA ASN A 132 12.31 4.02 -7.07
C ASN A 132 12.65 5.23 -6.20
N LYS A 133 13.17 6.30 -6.80
CA LYS A 133 13.53 7.53 -6.12
C LYS A 133 13.12 8.73 -6.95
N MET A 134 12.35 9.63 -6.36
CA MET A 134 11.75 10.76 -7.07
C MET A 134 11.86 12.04 -6.27
N VAL A 135 12.03 13.15 -7.00
CA VAL A 135 11.85 14.50 -6.45
C VAL A 135 10.39 14.87 -6.63
N MET A 136 9.71 15.12 -5.53
CA MET A 136 8.31 15.50 -5.45
C MET A 136 8.19 16.99 -5.20
N LYS A 137 7.12 17.57 -5.70
CA LYS A 137 6.79 18.99 -5.49
C LYS A 137 5.82 19.16 -4.32
N PRO A 138 5.76 20.36 -3.71
CA PRO A 138 4.69 20.67 -2.77
C PRO A 138 3.32 20.42 -3.38
N GLY A 139 2.46 19.72 -2.66
CA GLY A 139 1.11 19.38 -3.12
C GLY A 139 0.99 18.13 -4.00
N ASP A 140 2.10 17.50 -4.38
CA ASP A 140 2.03 16.21 -5.08
C ASP A 140 1.38 15.15 -4.17
N GLU A 141 0.42 14.42 -4.73
CA GLU A 141 -0.26 13.33 -4.06
C GLU A 141 0.33 11.98 -4.44
N VAL A 142 0.59 11.16 -3.44
CA VAL A 142 1.03 9.76 -3.58
C VAL A 142 -0.14 8.85 -3.29
N ILE A 143 -0.46 7.95 -4.22
CA ILE A 143 -1.54 6.97 -4.07
C ILE A 143 -0.96 5.56 -4.20
N LEU A 144 -1.21 4.76 -3.19
CA LEU A 144 -0.78 3.37 -3.09
C LEU A 144 -2.02 2.49 -3.06
N LYS A 145 -2.14 1.59 -4.02
CA LYS A 145 -3.14 0.51 -3.99
C LYS A 145 -2.38 -0.80 -3.86
N THR A 146 -2.40 -1.39 -2.69
CA THR A 146 -1.69 -2.65 -2.44
C THR A 146 -2.45 -3.84 -3.05
N PRO A 147 -1.75 -4.90 -3.49
CA PRO A 147 -2.39 -6.04 -4.14
C PRO A 147 -3.30 -6.82 -3.19
N GLY A 148 -4.32 -7.47 -3.75
CA GLY A 148 -5.11 -8.48 -3.06
C GLY A 148 -4.36 -9.80 -2.89
N GLY A 149 -4.83 -10.65 -1.99
CA GLY A 149 -4.38 -12.04 -1.83
C GLY A 149 -5.06 -12.98 -2.84
N GLY A 150 -4.41 -14.08 -3.21
CA GLY A 150 -5.02 -15.10 -4.06
C GLY A 150 -6.08 -15.94 -3.33
N GLY A 151 -7.09 -16.39 -4.07
CA GLY A 151 -8.14 -17.31 -3.60
C GLY A 151 -7.65 -18.76 -3.49
N TYR A 152 -8.41 -19.60 -2.81
CA TYR A 152 -8.14 -21.03 -2.68
C TYR A 152 -9.36 -21.88 -3.04
N GLY A 153 -9.15 -22.88 -3.90
CA GLY A 153 -10.19 -23.81 -4.29
C GLY A 153 -11.18 -23.26 -5.30
N SER A 154 -11.75 -24.11 -6.14
CA SER A 154 -12.76 -23.69 -7.12
C SER A 154 -14.06 -23.26 -6.42
N VAL A 155 -14.70 -22.24 -6.94
CA VAL A 155 -16.09 -21.89 -6.63
C VAL A 155 -16.97 -22.95 -7.30
N ASN A 156 -17.74 -23.70 -6.52
CA ASN A 156 -18.70 -24.67 -7.03
C ASN A 156 -20.01 -23.99 -7.42
#